data_8ca446ef2467c0f7d64620efd9f40116
#
_entry.id   8ca446ef2467c0f7d64620efd9f40116
#
_cell.length_a   1.000
_cell.length_b   1.000
_cell.length_c   1.000
_cell.angle_alpha   90.00
_cell.angle_beta   90.00
_cell.angle_gamma   90.00
#
_symmetry.space_group_name_H-M   'P 1'
#
loop_
_entity.id
_entity.type
_entity.pdbx_description
1 polymer ?
#
loop_
_entity_poly.entity_id
_entity_poly.type
_entity_poly.pdbx_seq_one_letter_code
_entity_poly.pdbx_strand_id
1 'polypeptide(L)'
;MQIDFKSFLIGVLTTTLFFVLSGFEDSSNFGDIVVNSITIKDDGHGGFITAYNQDQKRTLYLGTGKNENGYIQTYNKYEQPTAYLGSNRDLDGVMVLNDRYGALGFSQSGKK
;
A
#
# COMPACT_ATOMS: atom_id res chain seq x y z
N MET A 1 -15.36 -49.68 -26.81
CA MET A 1 -15.35 -48.21 -26.84
C MET A 1 -13.91 -47.74 -26.91
N GLN A 2 -13.49 -47.28 -28.04
CA GLN A 2 -12.13 -46.73 -28.17
C GLN A 2 -12.17 -45.26 -27.85
N ILE A 3 -11.41 -44.86 -26.84
CA ILE A 3 -11.22 -43.45 -26.51
C ILE A 3 -10.19 -42.89 -27.49
N ASP A 4 -10.59 -41.85 -28.24
CA ASP A 4 -9.66 -41.12 -29.10
C ASP A 4 -8.67 -40.33 -28.24
N PHE A 5 -7.42 -40.73 -28.25
CA PHE A 5 -6.37 -40.11 -27.46
C PHE A 5 -6.19 -38.62 -27.81
N LYS A 6 -6.35 -38.24 -29.07
CA LYS A 6 -6.25 -36.85 -29.53
C LYS A 6 -7.36 -35.99 -28.91
N SER A 7 -8.61 -36.46 -28.94
CA SER A 7 -9.74 -35.75 -28.32
C SER A 7 -9.59 -35.66 -26.81
N PHE A 8 -9.12 -36.69 -26.17
CA PHE A 8 -8.82 -36.69 -24.73
C PHE A 8 -7.76 -35.65 -24.40
N LEU A 9 -6.66 -35.60 -25.14
CA LEU A 9 -5.57 -34.65 -24.92
C LEU A 9 -6.04 -33.19 -25.11
N ILE A 10 -6.82 -32.90 -26.15
CA ILE A 10 -7.40 -31.57 -26.42
C ILE A 10 -8.33 -31.17 -25.26
N GLY A 11 -9.17 -32.05 -24.77
CA GLY A 11 -10.05 -31.78 -23.64
C GLY A 11 -9.28 -31.44 -22.36
N VAL A 12 -8.21 -32.19 -22.03
CA VAL A 12 -7.36 -31.91 -20.86
C VAL A 12 -6.66 -30.56 -21.00
N LEU A 13 -6.09 -30.25 -22.17
CA LEU A 13 -5.40 -28.99 -22.41
C LEU A 13 -6.37 -27.81 -22.33
N THR A 14 -7.56 -27.91 -22.91
CA THR A 14 -8.59 -26.86 -22.87
C THR A 14 -9.05 -26.61 -21.44
N THR A 15 -9.31 -27.65 -20.66
CA THR A 15 -9.72 -27.55 -19.27
C THR A 15 -8.62 -26.91 -18.42
N THR A 16 -7.38 -27.33 -18.59
CA THR A 16 -6.23 -26.75 -17.87
C THR A 16 -6.07 -25.29 -18.20
N LEU A 17 -6.17 -24.90 -19.47
CA LEU A 17 -6.09 -23.51 -19.89
C LEU A 17 -7.22 -22.66 -19.28
N PHE A 18 -8.44 -23.19 -19.24
CA PHE A 18 -9.58 -22.50 -18.61
C PHE A 18 -9.32 -22.23 -17.13
N PHE A 19 -8.84 -23.21 -16.37
CA PHE A 19 -8.51 -23.03 -14.94
C PHE A 19 -7.37 -22.04 -14.73
N VAL A 20 -6.34 -22.06 -15.57
CA VAL A 20 -5.23 -21.12 -15.49
C VAL A 20 -5.72 -19.69 -15.76
N LEU A 21 -6.54 -19.47 -16.79
CA LEU A 21 -7.07 -18.15 -17.11
C LEU A 21 -8.04 -17.62 -16.05
N SER A 22 -8.93 -18.47 -15.52
CA SER A 22 -9.89 -18.07 -14.47
C SER A 22 -9.23 -17.83 -13.12
N GLY A 23 -8.07 -18.44 -12.86
CA GLY A 23 -7.31 -18.22 -11.63
C GLY A 23 -6.58 -16.89 -11.55
N PHE A 24 -6.48 -16.14 -12.66
CA PHE A 24 -5.80 -14.85 -12.71
C PHE A 24 -6.72 -13.64 -12.59
N GLU A 25 -8.03 -13.83 -12.52
CA GLU A 25 -8.99 -12.71 -12.52
C GLU A 25 -9.19 -12.07 -11.15
N ASP A 26 -8.66 -12.61 -10.09
CA ASP A 26 -8.86 -12.03 -8.78
C ASP A 26 -7.64 -11.27 -8.31
N SER A 27 -7.83 -9.95 -8.15
CA SER A 27 -7.12 -9.22 -7.12
C SER A 27 -7.40 -9.97 -5.81
N SER A 28 -6.50 -10.84 -5.41
CA SER A 28 -6.64 -11.63 -4.22
C SER A 28 -6.71 -10.71 -3.01
N ASN A 29 -7.90 -10.55 -2.47
CA ASN A 29 -8.07 -10.03 -1.14
C ASN A 29 -7.62 -11.16 -0.19
N PHE A 30 -6.40 -11.02 0.32
CA PHE A 30 -5.80 -12.03 1.21
C PHE A 30 -6.41 -12.00 2.62
N GLY A 31 -7.35 -11.10 2.90
CA GLY A 31 -7.87 -10.91 4.25
C GLY A 31 -6.79 -10.46 5.21
N ASP A 32 -6.75 -11.06 6.38
CA ASP A 32 -5.73 -10.74 7.39
C ASP A 32 -4.40 -11.42 7.05
N ILE A 33 -3.31 -10.65 7.17
CA ILE A 33 -1.95 -11.16 7.00
C ILE A 33 -1.32 -11.28 8.38
N VAL A 34 -0.97 -12.51 8.78
CA VAL A 34 -0.30 -12.79 10.05
C VAL A 34 1.12 -13.26 9.73
N VAL A 35 2.10 -12.43 10.05
CA VAL A 35 3.51 -12.68 9.75
C VAL A 35 4.38 -12.22 10.92
N ASN A 36 5.60 -12.78 11.04
CA ASN A 36 6.53 -12.37 12.08
C ASN A 36 7.18 -11.02 11.78
N SER A 37 7.34 -10.67 10.53
CA SER A 37 7.94 -9.38 10.14
C SER A 37 7.56 -9.01 8.72
N ILE A 38 7.57 -7.70 8.42
CA ILE A 38 7.41 -7.16 7.09
C ILE A 38 8.60 -6.25 6.82
N THR A 39 9.34 -6.52 5.74
CA THR A 39 10.39 -5.65 5.24
C THR A 39 9.95 -5.07 3.92
N ILE A 40 9.86 -3.74 3.84
CA ILE A 40 9.46 -3.03 2.63
C ILE A 40 10.69 -2.35 2.04
N LYS A 41 11.08 -2.79 0.87
CA LYS A 41 12.27 -2.28 0.17
C LYS A 41 11.90 -1.21 -0.83
N ASP A 42 12.90 -0.42 -1.20
CA ASP A 42 12.80 0.55 -2.28
C ASP A 42 12.64 -0.19 -3.63
N ASP A 43 11.67 0.24 -4.40
CA ASP A 43 11.43 -0.21 -5.78
C ASP A 43 11.84 0.84 -6.82
N GLY A 44 12.56 1.87 -6.40
CA GLY A 44 12.89 3.06 -7.19
C GLY A 44 12.07 4.31 -6.81
N HIS A 45 11.06 4.15 -5.94
CA HIS A 45 10.18 5.21 -5.48
C HIS A 45 10.10 5.31 -3.96
N GLY A 46 10.87 4.48 -3.26
CA GLY A 46 10.84 4.32 -1.80
C GLY A 46 9.79 3.29 -1.36
N GLY A 47 10.08 2.56 -0.29
CA GLY A 47 9.12 1.63 0.31
C GLY A 47 8.06 2.37 1.10
N PHE A 48 6.79 1.92 1.05
CA PHE A 48 5.69 2.58 1.75
C PHE A 48 4.52 1.64 2.05
N ILE A 49 3.70 2.06 3.00
CA ILE A 49 2.39 1.46 3.31
C ILE A 49 1.34 2.58 3.22
N THR A 50 0.22 2.31 2.56
CA THR A 50 -0.93 3.23 2.53
C THR A 50 -2.19 2.51 2.98
N ALA A 51 -3.10 3.28 3.62
CA ALA A 51 -4.44 2.81 3.94
C ALA A 51 -5.48 3.75 3.32
N TYR A 52 -6.60 3.18 2.91
CA TYR A 52 -7.72 3.89 2.29
C TYR A 52 -9.01 3.61 3.05
N ASN A 53 -9.92 4.57 3.10
CA ASN A 53 -11.25 4.36 3.66
C ASN A 53 -12.22 3.82 2.60
N GLN A 54 -13.49 3.64 2.98
CA GLN A 54 -14.53 3.14 2.07
C GLN A 54 -14.76 4.02 0.84
N ASP A 55 -14.50 5.32 0.94
CA ASP A 55 -14.66 6.28 -0.15
C ASP A 55 -13.41 6.40 -1.04
N GLN A 56 -12.48 5.44 -0.91
CA GLN A 56 -11.20 5.41 -1.65
C GLN A 56 -10.32 6.63 -1.40
N LYS A 57 -10.50 7.28 -0.22
CA LYS A 57 -9.66 8.37 0.23
C LYS A 57 -8.51 7.84 1.07
N ARG A 58 -7.29 8.28 0.79
CA ARG A 58 -6.14 7.86 1.59
C ARG A 58 -6.22 8.46 2.99
N THR A 59 -6.02 7.61 4.00
CA THR A 59 -6.07 8.00 5.41
C THR A 59 -4.74 7.89 6.12
N LEU A 60 -3.83 7.08 5.57
CA LEU A 60 -2.50 6.87 6.15
C LEU A 60 -1.45 6.72 5.05
N TYR A 61 -0.30 7.32 5.27
CA TYR A 61 0.94 7.01 4.57
C TYR A 61 2.04 6.77 5.59
N LEU A 62 2.79 5.69 5.42
CA LEU A 62 3.97 5.38 6.22
C LEU A 62 5.06 4.91 5.27
N GLY A 63 6.18 5.60 5.24
CA GLY A 63 7.25 5.18 4.33
C GLY A 63 8.22 6.29 3.98
N THR A 64 8.84 6.14 2.83
CA THR A 64 9.87 7.04 2.31
C THR A 64 9.26 8.08 1.40
N GLY A 65 9.62 9.34 1.59
CA GLY A 65 9.19 10.45 0.74
C GLY A 65 10.18 10.75 -0.39
N LYS A 66 9.84 11.76 -1.20
CA LYS A 66 10.66 12.19 -2.35
C LYS A 66 12.04 12.67 -1.96
N ASN A 67 12.22 13.14 -0.72
CA ASN A 67 13.49 13.59 -0.19
C ASN A 67 14.30 12.47 0.49
N GLU A 68 13.87 11.21 0.31
CA GLU A 68 14.48 9.99 0.86
C GLU A 68 14.39 9.87 2.38
N ASN A 69 13.66 10.75 3.04
CA ASN A 69 13.41 10.68 4.48
C ASN A 69 12.14 9.87 4.77
N GLY A 70 12.16 9.13 5.88
CA GLY A 70 10.98 8.44 6.35
C GLY A 70 9.99 9.38 7.03
N TYR A 71 8.69 9.11 6.86
CA TYR A 71 7.64 9.85 7.56
C TYR A 71 6.37 9.05 7.72
N ILE A 72 5.56 9.45 8.67
CA ILE A 72 4.20 8.99 8.87
C ILE A 72 3.28 10.19 8.70
N GLN A 73 2.25 10.03 7.88
CA GLN A 73 1.25 11.08 7.68
C GLN A 73 -0.14 10.50 7.77
N THR A 74 -0.99 11.15 8.56
CA THR A 74 -2.41 10.83 8.64
C THR A 74 -3.24 11.87 7.89
N TYR A 75 -4.39 11.43 7.41
CA TYR A 75 -5.36 12.27 6.70
C TYR A 75 -6.72 12.06 7.33
N ASN A 76 -7.56 13.07 7.33
CA ASN A 76 -8.96 12.87 7.70
C ASN A 76 -9.74 12.23 6.54
N LYS A 77 -11.05 12.00 6.74
CA LYS A 77 -11.90 11.33 5.73
C LYS A 77 -11.99 12.07 4.39
N TYR A 78 -11.58 13.34 4.34
CA TYR A 78 -11.56 14.16 3.12
C TYR A 78 -10.17 14.30 2.51
N GLU A 79 -9.22 13.46 2.93
CA GLU A 79 -7.81 13.51 2.49
C GLU A 79 -7.07 14.79 2.87
N GLN A 80 -7.56 15.53 3.87
CA GLN A 80 -6.79 16.65 4.41
C GLN A 80 -5.71 16.13 5.36
N PRO A 81 -4.44 16.55 5.22
CA PRO A 81 -3.37 16.10 6.12
C PRO A 81 -3.61 16.62 7.55
N THR A 82 -3.58 15.73 8.53
CA THR A 82 -3.85 16.06 9.93
C THR A 82 -2.65 15.92 10.83
N ALA A 83 -1.77 14.95 10.59
CA ALA A 83 -0.55 14.78 11.38
C ALA A 83 0.60 14.38 10.49
N TYR A 84 1.78 14.87 10.80
CA TYR A 84 3.04 14.50 10.17
C TYR A 84 4.08 14.22 11.26
N LEU A 85 4.75 13.09 11.15
CA LEU A 85 5.91 12.74 11.97
C LEU A 85 7.03 12.30 11.03
N GLY A 86 8.11 13.05 10.99
CA GLY A 86 9.19 12.76 10.05
C GLY A 86 10.37 13.70 10.24
N SER A 87 11.07 14.01 9.16
CA SER A 87 12.19 14.92 9.18
C SER A 87 11.85 16.23 8.46
N ASN A 88 12.42 17.33 8.94
CA ASN A 88 12.32 18.61 8.29
C ASN A 88 13.47 18.81 7.27
N ARG A 89 13.55 20.01 6.69
CA ARG A 89 14.59 20.34 5.69
C ARG A 89 16.00 20.23 6.25
N ASP A 90 16.17 20.49 7.54
CA ASP A 90 17.47 20.42 8.23
C ASP A 90 17.81 19.02 8.73
N LEU A 91 16.99 18.02 8.37
CA LEU A 91 17.12 16.60 8.76
C LEU A 91 16.83 16.34 10.24
N ASP A 92 16.31 17.32 10.96
CA ASP A 92 15.85 17.11 12.34
C ASP A 92 14.46 16.46 12.34
N GLY A 93 14.16 15.66 13.35
CA GLY A 93 12.83 15.13 13.57
C GLY A 93 11.83 16.25 13.83
N VAL A 94 10.62 16.13 13.27
CA VAL A 94 9.57 17.11 13.45
C VAL A 94 8.22 16.42 13.59
N MET A 95 7.39 16.95 14.47
CA MET A 95 5.98 16.58 14.60
C MET A 95 5.12 17.79 14.25
N VAL A 96 4.13 17.58 13.39
CA VAL A 96 3.21 18.63 12.95
C VAL A 96 1.79 18.11 13.14
N LEU A 97 0.93 18.94 13.72
CA LEU A 97 -0.51 18.70 13.84
C LEU A 97 -1.25 19.83 13.14
N ASN A 98 -2.13 19.47 12.24
CA ASN A 98 -2.96 20.40 11.49
C ASN A 98 -4.42 20.35 11.97
N ASP A 99 -5.16 21.39 11.68
CA ASP A 99 -6.59 21.38 11.88
C ASP A 99 -7.32 20.53 10.81
N ARG A 100 -8.64 20.48 10.90
CA ARG A 100 -9.49 19.69 9.98
C ARG A 100 -9.38 20.14 8.52
N TYR A 101 -8.90 21.32 8.25
CA TYR A 101 -8.75 21.89 6.91
C TYR A 101 -7.32 21.74 6.35
N GLY A 102 -6.42 21.13 7.12
CA GLY A 102 -5.04 20.97 6.74
C GLY A 102 -4.16 22.18 7.10
N ALA A 103 -4.69 23.16 7.84
CA ALA A 103 -3.91 24.32 8.27
C ALA A 103 -3.11 24.00 9.53
N LEU A 104 -1.89 24.58 9.62
CA LEU A 104 -0.99 24.32 10.74
C LEU A 104 -1.61 24.73 12.08
N GLY A 105 -1.68 23.81 13.02
CA GLY A 105 -2.09 24.05 14.40
C GLY A 105 -0.93 24.04 15.38
N PHE A 106 -0.03 23.06 15.26
CA PHE A 106 1.10 22.87 16.17
C PHE A 106 2.27 22.26 15.43
N SER A 107 3.50 22.68 15.78
CA SER A 107 4.70 22.08 15.25
C SER A 107 5.82 22.10 16.32
N GLN A 108 6.54 20.99 16.42
CA GLN A 108 7.67 20.84 17.33
C GLN A 108 8.82 20.14 16.61
N SER A 109 9.99 20.75 16.65
CA SER A 109 11.23 20.16 16.13
C SER A 109 12.03 19.54 17.26
N GLY A 110 12.77 18.47 16.94
CA GLY A 110 13.75 17.86 17.86
C GLY A 110 15.09 18.58 17.91
N LYS A 111 15.22 19.70 17.22
CA LYS A 111 16.45 20.51 17.26
C LYS A 111 16.68 21.07 18.66
N LYS A 112 17.87 20.90 19.19
CA LYS A 112 18.33 21.46 20.46
C LYS A 112 18.89 22.88 20.29
#